data_bc6d2db77d31721146b7b70b5433ccf5
#
_entry.id   bc6d2db77d31721146b7b70b5433ccf5
#
_cell.length_a   1.000
_cell.length_b   1.000
_cell.length_c   1.000
_cell.angle_alpha   90.00
_cell.angle_beta   90.00
_cell.angle_gamma   90.00
#
_symmetry.space_group_name_H-M   'P 1'
#
loop_
_entity.id
_entity.type
_entity.pdbx_description
1 polymer ?
#
loop_
_entity_poly.entity_id
_entity_poly.type
_entity_poly.pdbx_seq_one_letter_code
_entity_poly.pdbx_strand_id
1 'polypeptide(L)'
;MAYVDGFLLPVPKKKLPAYLRMARKAGRIWREHGALEYRECVGDDLDVKMVLPFPRLAKAKRGEAVVFSWVLYKSRADRDRVVAKVMKDPRLAKMPKEMPFDMKRMAYGGFKVQVTA
;
A
#
# COMPACT_ATOMS: atom_id res chain seq x y z
N MET A 1 5.01 10.02 -18.27
CA MET A 1 3.73 9.51 -17.72
C MET A 1 3.87 9.16 -16.26
N ALA A 2 2.97 9.65 -15.44
CA ALA A 2 2.95 9.26 -14.03
C ALA A 2 2.72 7.76 -13.88
N TYR A 3 3.19 7.23 -12.77
CA TYR A 3 3.14 5.80 -12.48
C TYR A 3 2.67 5.57 -11.05
N VAL A 4 1.85 4.54 -10.84
CA VAL A 4 1.28 4.23 -9.53
C VAL A 4 1.58 2.79 -9.17
N ASP A 5 2.13 2.57 -7.97
CA ASP A 5 2.12 1.26 -7.34
C ASP A 5 0.86 1.15 -6.49
N GLY A 6 0.06 0.13 -6.74
CA GLY A 6 -1.18 -0.12 -6.01
C GLY A 6 -1.08 -1.37 -5.15
N PHE A 7 -1.70 -1.32 -3.98
CA PHE A 7 -1.70 -2.41 -3.01
C PHE A 7 -3.11 -2.64 -2.49
N LEU A 8 -3.47 -3.91 -2.32
CA LEU A 8 -4.73 -4.30 -1.68
C LEU A 8 -4.43 -5.44 -0.72
N LEU A 9 -4.82 -5.31 0.55
CA LEU A 9 -4.52 -6.33 1.54
C LEU A 9 -5.52 -6.32 2.69
N PRO A 10 -5.81 -7.48 3.28
CA PRO A 10 -6.55 -7.55 4.53
C PRO A 10 -5.60 -7.39 5.70
N VAL A 11 -6.05 -6.68 6.73
CA VAL A 11 -5.30 -6.47 7.96
C VAL A 11 -6.22 -6.77 9.15
N PRO A 12 -5.82 -7.65 10.09
CA PRO A 12 -6.63 -7.87 11.29
C PRO A 12 -6.90 -6.55 12.00
N LYS A 13 -8.14 -6.28 12.34
CA LYS A 13 -8.53 -5.02 13.01
C LYS A 13 -7.71 -4.76 14.26
N LYS A 14 -7.38 -5.81 15.00
CA LYS A 14 -6.53 -5.71 16.20
C LYS A 14 -5.12 -5.22 15.88
N LYS A 15 -4.62 -5.48 14.68
CA LYS A 15 -3.27 -5.10 14.26
C LYS A 15 -3.25 -3.82 13.42
N LEU A 16 -4.42 -3.26 13.13
CA LEU A 16 -4.50 -2.06 12.30
C LEU A 16 -3.73 -0.87 12.86
N PRO A 17 -3.79 -0.56 14.17
CA PRO A 17 -2.97 0.52 14.72
C PRO A 17 -1.46 0.32 14.49
N ALA A 18 -0.96 -0.89 14.67
CA ALA A 18 0.45 -1.22 14.42
C ALA A 18 0.79 -1.08 12.93
N TYR A 19 -0.11 -1.55 12.06
CA TYR A 19 0.05 -1.40 10.61
C TYR A 19 0.15 0.08 10.22
N LEU A 20 -0.74 0.92 10.73
CA LEU A 20 -0.75 2.35 10.38
C LEU A 20 0.49 3.08 10.91
N ARG A 21 1.01 2.70 12.09
CA ARG A 21 2.28 3.26 12.58
C ARG A 21 3.44 2.93 11.65
N MET A 22 3.52 1.67 11.21
CA MET A 22 4.52 1.22 10.27
C MET A 22 4.37 1.95 8.93
N ALA A 23 3.14 2.08 8.43
CA ALA A 23 2.84 2.74 7.17
C ALA A 23 3.22 4.22 7.18
N ARG A 24 3.02 4.92 8.30
CA ARG A 24 3.44 6.33 8.44
C ARG A 24 4.95 6.48 8.30
N LYS A 25 5.71 5.60 8.93
CA LYS A 25 7.18 5.60 8.81
C LYS A 25 7.62 5.29 7.38
N ALA A 26 7.02 4.26 6.79
CA ALA A 26 7.31 3.90 5.40
C ALA A 26 7.00 5.06 4.46
N GLY A 27 5.85 5.70 4.63
CA GLY A 27 5.44 6.82 3.78
C GLY A 27 6.43 7.98 3.81
N ARG A 28 6.97 8.31 4.97
CA ARG A 28 8.01 9.35 5.07
C ARG A 28 9.26 8.97 4.28
N ILE A 29 9.69 7.72 4.40
CA ILE A 29 10.87 7.21 3.69
C ILE A 29 10.65 7.30 2.18
N TRP A 30 9.51 6.82 1.68
CA TRP A 30 9.17 6.91 0.27
C TRP A 30 9.16 8.34 -0.24
N ARG A 31 8.50 9.23 0.50
CA ARG A 31 8.41 10.66 0.12
C ARG A 31 9.79 11.32 0.09
N GLU A 32 10.63 11.05 1.06
CA GLU A 32 11.98 11.62 1.11
C GLU A 32 12.85 11.15 -0.06
N HIS A 33 12.63 9.94 -0.55
CA HIS A 33 13.37 9.41 -1.69
C HIS A 33 12.77 9.78 -3.04
N GLY A 34 11.65 10.50 -3.07
CA GLY A 34 11.14 11.09 -4.30
C GLY A 34 9.76 10.67 -4.74
N ALA A 35 9.04 9.83 -3.96
CA ALA A 35 7.64 9.56 -4.26
C ALA A 35 6.83 10.86 -4.19
N LEU A 36 5.93 11.05 -5.14
CA LEU A 36 5.11 12.26 -5.20
C LEU A 36 3.96 12.21 -4.21
N GLU A 37 3.44 11.02 -3.96
CA GLU A 37 2.30 10.81 -3.08
C GLU A 37 2.37 9.41 -2.49
N TYR A 38 1.96 9.27 -1.23
CA TYR A 38 1.86 8.00 -0.54
C TYR A 38 0.57 8.01 0.28
N ARG A 39 -0.34 7.06 0.01
CA ARG A 39 -1.63 7.00 0.69
C ARG A 39 -1.93 5.60 1.18
N GLU A 40 -2.44 5.52 2.41
CA GLU A 40 -2.99 4.30 3.00
C GLU A 40 -4.44 4.56 3.33
N CYS A 41 -5.34 3.79 2.73
CA CYS A 41 -6.77 3.98 2.91
C CYS A 41 -7.39 2.73 3.51
N VAL A 42 -8.18 2.91 4.56
CA VAL A 42 -8.90 1.81 5.22
C VAL A 42 -10.33 1.78 4.69
N GLY A 43 -10.79 0.59 4.32
CA GLY A 43 -12.13 0.42 3.76
C GLY A 43 -13.22 0.92 4.72
N ASP A 44 -14.21 1.61 4.18
CA ASP A 44 -15.32 2.20 4.91
C ASP A 44 -16.66 1.76 4.36
N ASP A 45 -16.89 1.92 3.07
CA ASP A 45 -18.15 1.57 2.40
C ASP A 45 -17.90 0.47 1.37
N LEU A 46 -17.72 -0.75 1.85
CA LEU A 46 -17.32 -1.90 1.00
C LEU A 46 -18.45 -2.92 0.75
N ASP A 47 -19.60 -2.74 1.40
CA ASP A 47 -20.75 -3.62 1.20
C ASP A 47 -21.53 -3.17 -0.03
N VAL A 48 -21.03 -3.56 -1.19
CA VAL A 48 -21.57 -3.17 -2.48
C VAL A 48 -22.12 -4.39 -3.21
N LYS A 49 -23.16 -4.17 -4.05
CA LYS A 49 -23.80 -5.20 -4.84
C LYS A 49 -23.52 -4.99 -6.33
N MET A 50 -23.75 -6.01 -7.14
CA MET A 50 -23.62 -5.99 -8.60
C MET A 50 -22.19 -5.90 -9.14
N VAL A 51 -21.20 -5.76 -8.27
CA VAL A 51 -19.77 -5.78 -8.62
C VAL A 51 -19.04 -6.68 -7.62
N LEU A 52 -17.81 -7.02 -7.90
CA LEU A 52 -16.99 -7.80 -6.98
C LEU A 52 -16.53 -6.91 -5.84
N PRO A 53 -17.00 -7.12 -4.61
CA PRO A 53 -16.60 -6.27 -3.48
C PRO A 53 -15.15 -6.51 -3.07
N PHE A 54 -14.49 -5.47 -2.62
CA PHE A 54 -13.08 -5.55 -2.22
C PHE A 54 -12.79 -6.60 -1.14
N PRO A 55 -13.63 -6.81 -0.12
CA PRO A 55 -13.34 -7.86 0.86
C PRO A 55 -13.22 -9.25 0.24
N ARG A 56 -14.07 -9.57 -0.76
CA ARG A 56 -13.98 -10.84 -1.47
C ARG A 56 -12.70 -10.92 -2.30
N LEU A 57 -12.35 -9.84 -3.01
CA LEU A 57 -11.13 -9.79 -3.81
C LEU A 57 -9.89 -9.96 -2.94
N ALA A 58 -9.86 -9.29 -1.78
CA ALA A 58 -8.75 -9.36 -0.84
C ALA A 58 -8.74 -10.64 -0.01
N LYS A 59 -9.77 -11.49 -0.14
CA LYS A 59 -9.94 -12.69 0.67
C LYS A 59 -9.94 -12.37 2.16
N ALA A 60 -10.55 -11.25 2.53
CA ALA A 60 -10.63 -10.80 3.90
C ALA A 60 -11.48 -11.76 4.74
N LYS A 61 -11.00 -12.09 5.93
CA LYS A 61 -11.70 -12.90 6.90
C LYS A 61 -12.48 -12.02 7.85
N ARG A 62 -13.38 -12.63 8.62
CA ARG A 62 -14.09 -11.95 9.69
C ARG A 62 -13.08 -11.31 10.66
N GLY A 63 -13.31 -10.07 11.03
CA GLY A 63 -12.42 -9.34 11.92
C GLY A 63 -11.22 -8.69 11.23
N GLU A 64 -11.19 -8.71 9.90
CA GLU A 64 -10.16 -8.04 9.12
C GLU A 64 -10.70 -6.80 8.43
N ALA A 65 -9.90 -5.75 8.40
CA ALA A 65 -10.14 -4.57 7.59
C ALA A 65 -9.48 -4.76 6.22
N VAL A 66 -9.98 -4.07 5.21
CA VAL A 66 -9.36 -4.03 3.88
C VAL A 66 -8.63 -2.71 3.74
N VAL A 67 -7.37 -2.77 3.37
CA VAL A 67 -6.54 -1.60 3.11
C VAL A 67 -6.26 -1.51 1.62
N PHE A 68 -6.47 -0.33 1.07
CA PHE A 68 -6.14 0.04 -0.31
C PHE A 68 -5.13 1.18 -0.24
N SER A 69 -3.96 0.97 -0.83
CA SER A 69 -2.93 1.97 -0.76
C SER A 69 -2.26 2.18 -2.11
N TRP A 70 -1.66 3.34 -2.30
CA TRP A 70 -0.91 3.60 -3.52
C TRP A 70 0.24 4.56 -3.26
N VAL A 71 1.23 4.46 -4.14
CA VAL A 71 2.35 5.38 -4.20
C VAL A 71 2.42 5.94 -5.61
N LEU A 72 2.44 7.25 -5.73
CA LEU A 72 2.51 7.95 -7.01
C LEU A 72 3.94 8.38 -7.30
N TYR A 73 4.38 8.15 -8.53
CA TYR A 73 5.72 8.53 -9.01
C TYR A 73 5.58 9.31 -10.32
N LYS A 74 6.61 10.09 -10.63
CA LYS A 74 6.67 10.87 -11.87
C LYS A 74 6.67 9.97 -13.12
N SER A 75 7.32 8.80 -13.03
CA SER A 75 7.44 7.85 -14.13
C SER A 75 7.78 6.46 -13.57
N ARG A 76 7.73 5.44 -14.42
CA ARG A 76 8.20 4.11 -14.03
C ARG A 76 9.68 4.10 -13.69
N ALA A 77 10.49 4.81 -14.46
CA ALA A 77 11.93 4.90 -14.16
C ALA A 77 12.17 5.54 -12.80
N ASP A 78 11.38 6.54 -12.47
CA ASP A 78 11.44 7.20 -11.17
C ASP A 78 11.01 6.24 -10.05
N ARG A 79 9.93 5.45 -10.27
CA ARG A 79 9.51 4.41 -9.34
C ARG A 79 10.66 3.46 -9.02
N ASP A 80 11.33 2.96 -10.06
CA ASP A 80 12.41 2.01 -9.90
C ASP A 80 13.57 2.62 -9.11
N ARG A 81 13.91 3.87 -9.36
CA ARG A 81 14.96 4.61 -8.64
C ARG A 81 14.59 4.83 -7.18
N VAL A 82 13.37 5.29 -6.92
CA VAL A 82 12.89 5.55 -5.55
C VAL A 82 12.88 4.26 -4.73
N VAL A 83 12.31 3.18 -5.28
CA VAL A 83 12.24 1.90 -4.58
C VAL A 83 13.63 1.37 -4.27
N ALA A 84 14.58 1.51 -5.19
CA ALA A 84 15.96 1.08 -4.97
C ALA A 84 16.59 1.83 -3.79
N LYS A 85 16.35 3.14 -3.67
CA LYS A 85 16.83 3.95 -2.54
C LYS A 85 16.15 3.57 -1.24
N VAL A 86 14.84 3.35 -1.28
CA VAL A 86 14.07 2.94 -0.10
C VAL A 86 14.59 1.62 0.45
N MET A 87 14.83 0.63 -0.42
CA MET A 87 15.32 -0.69 0.00
C MET A 87 16.71 -0.64 0.64
N LYS A 88 17.48 0.40 0.38
CA LYS A 88 18.81 0.61 0.99
C LYS A 88 18.75 1.51 2.22
N ASP A 89 17.62 2.09 2.54
CA ASP A 89 17.49 3.01 3.66
C ASP A 89 17.58 2.23 4.97
N PRO A 90 18.49 2.63 5.89
CA PRO A 90 18.66 1.92 7.17
C PRO A 90 17.40 1.91 8.03
N ARG A 91 16.54 2.93 7.89
CA ARG A 91 15.30 3.01 8.66
C ARG A 91 14.33 1.90 8.29
N LEU A 92 14.34 1.45 7.04
CA LEU A 92 13.50 0.32 6.60
C LEU A 92 13.95 -0.98 7.27
N ALA A 93 15.26 -1.19 7.40
CA ALA A 93 15.83 -2.37 8.05
C ALA A 93 15.48 -2.45 9.55
N LYS A 94 15.14 -1.31 10.17
CA LYS A 94 14.74 -1.24 11.58
C LYS A 94 13.26 -1.51 11.81
N MET A 95 12.48 -1.68 10.75
CA MET A 95 11.07 -2.02 10.89
C MET A 95 10.88 -3.45 11.39
N PRO A 96 9.74 -3.77 12.05
CA PRO A 96 9.49 -5.12 12.53
C PRO A 96 9.61 -6.14 11.40
N LYS A 97 10.28 -7.26 11.68
CA LYS A 97 10.40 -8.36 10.72
C LYS A 97 9.09 -9.08 10.53
N GLU A 98 8.31 -9.19 11.60
CA GLU A 98 6.97 -9.76 11.54
C GLU A 98 5.98 -8.70 11.13
N MET A 99 5.40 -8.87 9.95
CA MET A 99 4.43 -7.92 9.42
C MET A 99 3.09 -8.08 10.10
N PRO A 100 2.38 -6.98 10.40
CA PRO A 100 1.05 -7.02 11.01
C PRO A 100 -0.05 -7.38 10.00
N PHE A 101 0.27 -8.21 9.02
CA PHE A 101 -0.66 -8.68 7.99
C PHE A 101 -0.08 -9.91 7.28
N ASP A 102 -0.94 -10.60 6.53
CA ASP A 102 -0.58 -11.79 5.77
C ASP A 102 -0.07 -11.39 4.38
N MET A 103 1.24 -11.52 4.16
CA MET A 103 1.88 -11.19 2.87
C MET A 103 1.31 -11.99 1.70
N LYS A 104 0.82 -13.21 1.95
CA LYS A 104 0.30 -14.08 0.88
C LYS A 104 -1.00 -13.56 0.28
N ARG A 105 -1.73 -12.70 1.02
CA ARG A 105 -2.97 -12.11 0.56
C ARG A 105 -2.82 -10.67 0.10
N MET A 106 -1.61 -10.13 0.12
CA MET A 106 -1.37 -8.79 -0.40
C MET A 106 -1.27 -8.84 -1.92
N ALA A 107 -2.15 -8.10 -2.59
CA ALA A 107 -2.05 -7.87 -4.03
C ALA A 107 -1.23 -6.62 -4.29
N TYR A 108 -0.37 -6.66 -5.30
CA TYR A 108 0.49 -5.54 -5.65
C TYR A 108 0.70 -5.50 -7.16
N GLY A 109 0.77 -4.30 -7.71
CA GLY A 109 1.13 -4.11 -9.11
C GLY A 109 1.40 -2.64 -9.42
N GLY A 110 2.12 -2.44 -10.52
CA GLY A 110 2.42 -1.11 -11.03
C GLY A 110 1.56 -0.77 -12.24
N PHE A 111 1.09 0.46 -12.31
CA PHE A 111 0.15 0.92 -13.33
C PHE A 111 0.59 2.25 -13.91
N LYS A 112 0.48 2.37 -15.24
CA LYS A 112 0.69 3.65 -15.92
C LYS A 112 -0.57 4.49 -15.80
N VAL A 113 -0.42 5.74 -15.39
CA VAL A 113 -1.54 6.68 -15.38
C VAL A 113 -1.85 7.08 -16.82
N GLN A 114 -3.06 6.80 -17.30
CA GLN A 114 -3.48 7.10 -18.66
C GLN A 114 -4.40 8.30 -18.74
N VAL A 115 -5.14 8.60 -17.67
CA VAL A 115 -6.08 9.72 -17.64
C VAL A 115 -5.87 10.48 -16.34
N THR A 116 -5.71 11.78 -16.46
CA THR A 116 -5.69 12.73 -15.35
C THR A 116 -6.66 13.84 -15.66
N ALA A 117 -7.69 13.96 -14.85
CA ALA A 117 -8.72 14.96 -15.07
C ALA A 117 -8.62 16.11 -14.06
#